data_e938f3ee1407a3133bf7e820278ec33e
#
_entry.id   e938f3ee1407a3133bf7e820278ec33e
#
_cell.length_a   1.000
_cell.length_b   1.000
_cell.length_c   1.000
_cell.angle_alpha   90.00
_cell.angle_beta   90.00
_cell.angle_gamma   90.00
#
_symmetry.space_group_name_H-M   'P 1'
#
loop_
_entity.id
_entity.type
_entity.pdbx_description
1 polymer ?
#
loop_
_entity_poly.entity_id
_entity_poly.type
_entity_poly.pdbx_seq_one_letter_code
_entity_poly.pdbx_strand_id
1 'polypeptide(L)'
;MGMNVGSSDGDPDGEVMVDINTTPLIDVMLVLLIMFIITIPIQTHAVKMNMPVPNNAAPPPKPPEIVRIDVDFDGTIGWNGEIIQPGDRGAIESRLAAVAAMADQPEVHLRPNKLVVYKHVAMIMATAQRLGVTKIGIVGNEQFL
;
A
#
# COMPACT_ATOMS: atom_id res chain seq x y z
N MET A 1 -8.24 38.43 49.66
CA MET A 1 -8.92 37.46 48.80
C MET A 1 -9.53 36.43 49.68
N GLY A 2 -10.77 36.65 50.11
CA GLY A 2 -11.46 35.79 51.03
C GLY A 2 -11.93 34.51 50.38
N MET A 3 -11.41 33.36 50.80
CA MET A 3 -12.06 32.10 50.54
C MET A 3 -13.33 32.07 51.42
N ASN A 4 -14.48 32.17 50.75
CA ASN A 4 -15.75 31.94 51.42
C ASN A 4 -15.93 30.44 51.58
N VAL A 5 -15.53 29.90 52.72
CA VAL A 5 -15.89 28.55 53.11
C VAL A 5 -17.31 28.65 53.69
N GLY A 6 -18.30 28.38 52.85
CA GLY A 6 -19.67 28.23 53.30
C GLY A 6 -19.73 27.12 54.33
N SER A 7 -20.03 27.46 55.55
CA SER A 7 -20.37 26.52 56.61
C SER A 7 -21.70 25.85 56.22
N SER A 8 -21.60 24.63 55.76
CA SER A 8 -22.75 23.76 55.59
C SER A 8 -23.11 23.14 56.90
N ASP A 9 -24.24 23.55 57.41
CA ASP A 9 -24.88 22.97 58.58
C ASP A 9 -25.39 21.55 58.23
N GLY A 10 -24.79 20.56 58.86
CA GLY A 10 -25.41 19.32 59.30
C GLY A 10 -26.22 18.46 58.32
N ASP A 11 -25.56 17.85 57.31
CA ASP A 11 -26.10 16.64 56.73
C ASP A 11 -24.99 15.55 56.71
N PRO A 12 -25.15 14.45 57.51
CA PRO A 12 -24.10 13.44 57.67
C PRO A 12 -23.90 12.56 56.43
N ASP A 13 -24.75 12.70 55.42
CA ASP A 13 -24.67 11.96 54.14
C ASP A 13 -24.37 12.87 52.92
N GLY A 14 -23.89 14.07 53.17
CA GLY A 14 -23.46 14.97 52.11
C GLY A 14 -22.25 14.44 51.38
N GLU A 15 -22.47 13.85 50.23
CA GLU A 15 -21.39 13.56 49.26
C GLU A 15 -20.63 14.86 48.98
N VAL A 16 -19.39 14.94 49.42
CA VAL A 16 -18.51 16.06 49.08
C VAL A 16 -18.22 15.96 47.61
N MET A 17 -19.01 16.67 46.82
CA MET A 17 -18.72 16.86 45.41
C MET A 17 -17.43 17.68 45.32
N VAL A 18 -16.32 17.00 45.15
CA VAL A 18 -15.04 17.65 44.86
C VAL A 18 -15.07 18.01 43.38
N ASP A 19 -15.41 19.25 43.11
CA ASP A 19 -15.29 19.78 41.73
C ASP A 19 -13.82 19.83 41.35
N ILE A 20 -13.42 18.84 40.54
CA ILE A 20 -12.06 18.80 39.97
C ILE A 20 -12.00 19.81 38.84
N ASN A 21 -11.19 20.84 39.01
CA ASN A 21 -10.92 21.76 37.91
C ASN A 21 -10.10 21.07 36.82
N THR A 22 -10.76 20.72 35.74
CA THR A 22 -10.15 20.01 34.60
C THR A 22 -9.42 20.95 33.62
N THR A 23 -9.46 22.26 33.84
CA THR A 23 -8.84 23.25 32.92
C THR A 23 -7.36 23.02 32.70
N PRO A 24 -6.51 22.76 33.73
CA PRO A 24 -5.10 22.46 33.50
C PRO A 24 -4.86 21.19 32.69
N LEU A 25 -5.71 20.20 32.84
CA LEU A 25 -5.63 18.93 32.12
C LEU A 25 -5.94 19.14 30.63
N ILE A 26 -6.99 19.90 30.33
CA ILE A 26 -7.39 20.22 28.96
C ILE A 26 -6.31 21.03 28.25
N ASP A 27 -5.71 21.98 28.94
CA ASP A 27 -4.64 22.83 28.40
C ASP A 27 -3.41 22.01 27.99
N VAL A 28 -2.97 21.10 28.85
CA VAL A 28 -1.87 20.16 28.54
C VAL A 28 -2.23 19.26 27.35
N MET A 29 -3.43 18.71 27.33
CA MET A 29 -3.88 17.85 26.21
C MET A 29 -3.92 18.63 24.89
N LEU A 30 -4.39 19.87 24.91
CA LEU A 30 -4.48 20.71 23.74
C LEU A 30 -3.10 21.07 23.20
N VAL A 31 -2.15 21.42 24.08
CA VAL A 31 -0.76 21.71 23.71
C VAL A 31 -0.10 20.48 23.09
N LEU A 32 -0.27 19.30 23.68
CA LEU A 32 0.25 18.05 23.13
C LEU A 32 -0.36 17.73 21.77
N LEU A 33 -1.66 17.95 21.58
CA LEU A 33 -2.33 17.74 20.31
C LEU A 33 -1.73 18.64 19.21
N ILE A 34 -1.55 19.91 19.52
CA ILE A 34 -0.95 20.88 18.57
C ILE A 34 0.50 20.47 18.24
N MET A 35 1.27 20.07 19.24
CA MET A 35 2.63 19.59 19.01
C MET A 35 2.67 18.37 18.10
N PHE A 36 1.78 17.42 18.31
CA PHE A 36 1.71 16.23 17.44
C PHE A 36 1.36 16.59 15.99
N ILE A 37 0.41 17.49 15.79
CA ILE A 37 0.02 17.93 14.44
C ILE A 37 1.19 18.62 13.71
N ILE A 38 1.95 19.45 14.42
CA ILE A 38 3.09 20.17 13.84
C ILE A 38 4.29 19.24 13.59
N THR A 39 4.52 18.27 14.48
CA THR A 39 5.69 17.37 14.41
C THR A 39 5.50 16.17 13.48
N ILE A 40 4.26 15.83 13.09
CA ILE A 40 4.05 14.79 12.08
C ILE A 40 4.59 15.30 10.75
N PRO A 41 5.73 14.79 10.28
CA PRO A 41 6.21 15.15 8.95
C PRO A 41 5.20 14.66 7.93
N ILE A 42 4.62 15.57 7.18
CA ILE A 42 3.85 15.20 5.99
C ILE A 42 4.86 14.56 5.04
N GLN A 43 4.89 13.26 5.01
CA GLN A 43 5.64 12.55 3.98
C GLN A 43 4.92 12.80 2.66
N THR A 44 5.25 13.92 2.05
CA THR A 44 4.98 14.08 0.64
C THR A 44 5.78 13.00 -0.04
N HIS A 45 5.10 12.00 -0.57
CA HIS A 45 5.68 11.08 -1.52
C HIS A 45 6.14 11.94 -2.70
N ALA A 46 7.34 12.49 -2.57
CA ALA A 46 7.98 13.13 -3.69
C ALA A 46 8.23 12.02 -4.71
N VAL A 47 7.33 11.90 -5.66
CA VAL A 47 7.60 11.18 -6.89
C VAL A 47 8.81 11.88 -7.47
N LYS A 48 9.97 11.25 -7.36
CA LYS A 48 11.16 11.72 -8.06
C LYS A 48 10.88 11.56 -9.54
N MET A 49 10.29 12.59 -10.12
CA MET A 49 10.30 12.73 -11.55
C MET A 49 11.77 12.98 -11.93
N ASN A 50 12.47 11.93 -12.27
CA ASN A 50 13.74 12.06 -12.98
C ASN A 50 13.41 12.64 -14.34
N MET A 51 13.35 13.97 -14.43
CA MET A 51 13.36 14.62 -15.73
C MET A 51 14.65 14.21 -16.43
N PRO A 52 14.58 13.58 -17.60
CA PRO A 52 15.77 13.29 -18.34
C PRO A 52 16.43 14.63 -18.69
N VAL A 53 17.57 14.89 -18.08
CA VAL A 53 18.47 15.96 -18.55
C VAL A 53 18.92 15.54 -19.94
N PRO A 54 18.84 16.39 -20.96
CA PRO A 54 19.34 16.03 -22.28
C PRO A 54 20.85 15.88 -22.20
N ASN A 55 21.29 14.69 -21.90
CA ASN A 55 22.69 14.31 -21.93
C ASN A 55 23.01 13.82 -23.35
N ASN A 56 23.75 14.60 -24.09
CA ASN A 56 24.19 14.31 -25.48
C ASN A 56 25.22 13.18 -25.56
N ALA A 57 25.32 12.26 -24.60
CA ALA A 57 26.46 11.36 -24.56
C ALA A 57 26.15 9.87 -24.28
N ALA A 58 24.91 9.44 -24.26
CA ALA A 58 24.61 8.00 -24.20
C ALA A 58 23.29 7.72 -24.92
N PRO A 59 23.18 6.62 -25.69
CA PRO A 59 21.88 6.18 -26.17
C PRO A 59 20.94 6.01 -24.99
N PRO A 60 19.68 6.45 -25.09
CA PRO A 60 18.74 6.36 -23.97
C PRO A 60 18.69 4.88 -23.53
N PRO A 61 18.74 4.63 -22.22
CA PRO A 61 18.56 3.27 -21.73
C PRO A 61 17.23 2.76 -22.29
N LYS A 62 17.27 1.58 -22.90
CA LYS A 62 16.05 0.94 -23.40
C LYS A 62 15.03 0.97 -22.28
N PRO A 63 13.79 1.43 -22.54
CA PRO A 63 12.77 1.38 -21.51
C PRO A 63 12.67 -0.07 -21.00
N PRO A 64 12.55 -0.29 -19.70
CA PRO A 64 12.47 -1.63 -19.15
C PRO A 64 11.33 -2.38 -19.86
N GLU A 65 11.63 -3.56 -20.38
CA GLU A 65 10.59 -4.42 -20.93
C GLU A 65 9.61 -4.78 -19.81
N ILE A 66 8.35 -4.47 -20.03
CA ILE A 66 7.28 -4.78 -19.09
C ILE A 66 6.47 -5.91 -19.69
N VAL A 67 6.41 -7.03 -18.98
CA VAL A 67 5.54 -8.16 -19.31
C VAL A 67 4.21 -7.97 -18.60
N ARG A 68 3.12 -7.90 -19.36
CA ARG A 68 1.76 -7.80 -18.79
C ARG A 68 1.09 -9.14 -18.82
N ILE A 69 0.60 -9.56 -17.65
CA ILE A 69 -0.19 -10.78 -17.48
C ILE A 69 -1.58 -10.35 -17.00
N ASP A 70 -2.56 -10.49 -17.86
CA ASP A 70 -3.95 -10.24 -17.53
C ASP A 70 -4.62 -11.57 -17.15
N VAL A 71 -5.38 -11.60 -16.06
CA VAL A 71 -6.12 -12.78 -15.64
C VAL A 71 -7.60 -12.44 -15.64
N ASP A 72 -8.36 -13.07 -16.51
CA ASP A 72 -9.80 -12.83 -16.62
C ASP A 72 -10.60 -13.62 -15.57
N PHE A 73 -11.88 -13.31 -15.43
CA PHE A 73 -12.77 -13.91 -14.42
C PHE A 73 -12.96 -15.42 -14.57
N ASP A 74 -12.82 -15.95 -15.78
CA ASP A 74 -12.93 -17.38 -16.13
C ASP A 74 -11.60 -18.14 -15.97
N GLY A 75 -10.51 -17.46 -15.59
CA GLY A 75 -9.17 -18.02 -15.47
C GLY A 75 -8.35 -17.99 -16.76
N THR A 76 -8.86 -17.34 -17.80
CA THR A 76 -8.10 -17.07 -19.03
C THR A 76 -6.96 -16.13 -18.75
N ILE A 77 -5.78 -16.46 -19.24
CA ILE A 77 -4.57 -15.67 -19.02
C ILE A 77 -4.16 -15.00 -20.32
N GLY A 78 -4.02 -13.68 -20.29
CA GLY A 78 -3.46 -12.90 -21.37
C GLY A 78 -1.98 -12.59 -21.11
N TRP A 79 -1.11 -12.93 -22.02
CA TRP A 79 0.32 -12.61 -21.99
C TRP A 79 0.62 -11.55 -23.05
N ASN A 80 0.89 -10.32 -22.62
CA ASN A 80 1.10 -9.18 -23.53
C ASN A 80 -0.01 -8.99 -24.58
N GLY A 81 -1.25 -9.38 -24.26
CA GLY A 81 -2.39 -9.34 -25.16
C GLY A 81 -2.65 -10.65 -25.94
N GLU A 82 -1.77 -11.63 -25.84
CA GLU A 82 -2.00 -12.97 -26.41
C GLU A 82 -2.74 -13.86 -25.40
N ILE A 83 -3.87 -14.40 -25.82
CA ILE A 83 -4.72 -15.22 -24.94
C ILE A 83 -4.15 -16.64 -24.83
N ILE A 84 -3.89 -17.08 -23.60
CA ILE A 84 -3.51 -18.45 -23.28
C ILE A 84 -4.74 -19.15 -22.70
N GLN A 85 -5.04 -20.33 -23.21
CA GLN A 85 -6.20 -21.12 -22.78
C GLN A 85 -6.16 -21.39 -21.26
N PRO A 86 -7.31 -21.32 -20.58
CA PRO A 86 -7.38 -21.67 -19.16
C PRO A 86 -6.99 -23.15 -18.97
N GLY A 87 -5.99 -23.37 -18.12
CA GLY A 87 -5.45 -24.70 -17.83
C GLY A 87 -4.15 -25.07 -18.55
N ASP A 88 -3.68 -24.29 -19.51
CA ASP A 88 -2.38 -24.52 -20.14
C ASP A 88 -1.23 -23.95 -19.28
N ARG A 89 -0.95 -24.66 -18.18
CA ARG A 89 0.12 -24.29 -17.25
C ARG A 89 1.50 -24.36 -17.91
N GLY A 90 1.68 -25.29 -18.83
CA GLY A 90 2.96 -25.50 -19.51
C GLY A 90 3.38 -24.28 -20.32
N ALA A 91 2.45 -23.63 -21.02
CA ALA A 91 2.72 -22.42 -21.77
C ALA A 91 3.12 -21.26 -20.85
N ILE A 92 2.47 -21.09 -19.71
CA ILE A 92 2.77 -20.07 -18.73
C ILE A 92 4.13 -20.33 -18.08
N GLU A 93 4.40 -21.57 -17.66
CA GLU A 93 5.66 -21.96 -17.06
C GLU A 93 6.83 -21.78 -18.01
N SER A 94 6.69 -22.12 -19.28
CA SER A 94 7.74 -21.95 -20.29
C SER A 94 8.05 -20.47 -20.53
N ARG A 95 7.05 -19.61 -20.59
CA ARG A 95 7.23 -18.16 -20.75
C ARG A 95 7.84 -17.50 -19.52
N LEU A 96 7.38 -17.87 -18.33
CA LEU A 96 7.97 -17.39 -17.07
C LEU A 96 9.41 -17.88 -16.89
N ALA A 97 9.72 -19.11 -17.29
CA ALA A 97 11.07 -19.63 -17.26
C ALA A 97 11.99 -18.87 -18.22
N ALA A 98 11.52 -18.51 -19.41
CA ALA A 98 12.25 -17.66 -20.33
C ALA A 98 12.55 -16.28 -19.75
N VAL A 99 11.58 -15.67 -19.07
CA VAL A 99 11.75 -14.39 -18.34
C VAL A 99 12.77 -14.53 -17.22
N ALA A 100 12.68 -15.60 -16.44
CA ALA A 100 13.61 -15.88 -15.33
C ALA A 100 15.05 -16.12 -15.80
N ALA A 101 15.23 -16.69 -16.98
CA ALA A 101 16.54 -16.96 -17.59
C ALA A 101 17.23 -15.71 -18.14
N MET A 102 16.53 -14.58 -18.30
CA MET A 102 17.12 -13.33 -18.75
C MET A 102 18.04 -12.74 -17.69
N ALA A 103 19.20 -12.26 -18.07
CA ALA A 103 20.17 -11.61 -17.17
C ALA A 103 19.60 -10.32 -16.58
N ASP A 104 18.81 -9.57 -17.35
CA ASP A 104 18.04 -8.40 -16.91
C ASP A 104 16.56 -8.74 -17.00
N GLN A 105 16.00 -9.17 -15.88
CA GLN A 105 14.61 -9.60 -15.84
C GLN A 105 13.68 -8.40 -16.03
N PRO A 106 12.72 -8.49 -16.99
CA PRO A 106 11.70 -7.48 -17.16
C PRO A 106 10.75 -7.45 -15.96
N GLU A 107 10.12 -6.31 -15.73
CA GLU A 107 9.05 -6.22 -14.73
C GLU A 107 7.81 -6.97 -15.22
N VAL A 108 7.28 -7.85 -14.37
CA VAL A 108 6.06 -8.60 -14.64
C VAL A 108 4.91 -7.96 -13.89
N HIS A 109 3.96 -7.42 -14.62
CA HIS A 109 2.76 -6.79 -14.09
C HIS A 109 1.58 -7.75 -14.21
N LEU A 110 1.12 -8.26 -13.07
CA LEU A 110 -0.05 -9.14 -12.99
C LEU A 110 -1.30 -8.29 -12.73
N ARG A 111 -2.26 -8.34 -13.67
CA ARG A 111 -3.53 -7.61 -13.60
C ARG A 111 -4.70 -8.58 -13.48
N PRO A 112 -5.11 -8.95 -12.27
CA PRO A 112 -6.26 -9.81 -12.06
C PRO A 112 -7.56 -9.04 -12.28
N ASN A 113 -8.56 -9.70 -12.88
CA ASN A 113 -9.93 -9.18 -12.93
C ASN A 113 -10.54 -9.19 -11.52
N LYS A 114 -11.44 -8.25 -11.24
CA LYS A 114 -12.15 -8.15 -9.95
C LYS A 114 -12.88 -9.43 -9.54
N LEU A 115 -13.38 -10.16 -10.51
CA LEU A 115 -14.19 -11.37 -10.30
C LEU A 115 -13.38 -12.65 -10.38
N VAL A 116 -12.07 -12.57 -10.61
CA VAL A 116 -11.22 -13.75 -10.70
C VAL A 116 -11.09 -14.45 -9.35
N VAL A 117 -11.12 -15.77 -9.36
CA VAL A 117 -10.84 -16.55 -8.17
C VAL A 117 -9.36 -16.43 -7.83
N TYR A 118 -9.05 -16.07 -6.60
CA TYR A 118 -7.67 -15.87 -6.12
C TYR A 118 -6.74 -17.07 -6.38
N LYS A 119 -7.30 -18.26 -6.49
CA LYS A 119 -6.57 -19.49 -6.85
C LYS A 119 -5.71 -19.33 -8.11
N HIS A 120 -6.24 -18.70 -9.15
CA HIS A 120 -5.52 -18.49 -10.42
C HIS A 120 -4.36 -17.51 -10.26
N VAL A 121 -4.60 -16.44 -9.52
CA VAL A 121 -3.57 -15.43 -9.20
C VAL A 121 -2.45 -16.05 -8.35
N ALA A 122 -2.82 -16.78 -7.31
CA ALA A 122 -1.87 -17.45 -6.42
C ALA A 122 -1.02 -18.49 -7.15
N MET A 123 -1.61 -19.22 -8.08
CA MET A 123 -0.90 -20.19 -8.90
C MET A 123 0.17 -19.53 -9.78
N ILE A 124 -0.16 -18.44 -10.44
CA ILE A 124 0.79 -17.69 -11.28
C ILE A 124 1.92 -17.12 -10.42
N MET A 125 1.59 -16.51 -9.29
CA MET A 125 2.58 -15.97 -8.36
C MET A 125 3.52 -17.05 -7.82
N ALA A 126 2.97 -18.19 -7.40
CA ALA A 126 3.75 -19.31 -6.89
C ALA A 126 4.67 -19.91 -7.98
N THR A 127 4.17 -20.03 -9.21
CA THR A 127 4.97 -20.51 -10.34
C THR A 127 6.10 -19.55 -10.67
N ALA A 128 5.82 -18.24 -10.69
CA ALA A 128 6.81 -17.22 -10.93
C ALA A 128 7.92 -17.23 -9.87
N GLN A 129 7.55 -17.32 -8.61
CA GLN A 129 8.51 -17.40 -7.49
C GLN A 129 9.36 -18.67 -7.56
N ARG A 130 8.76 -19.80 -7.90
CA ARG A 130 9.47 -21.08 -8.03
C ARG A 130 10.48 -21.06 -9.17
N LEU A 131 10.17 -20.37 -10.26
CA LEU A 131 11.07 -20.20 -11.41
C LEU A 131 12.13 -19.12 -11.22
N GLY A 132 12.05 -18.34 -10.13
CA GLY A 132 13.03 -17.31 -9.81
C GLY A 132 12.74 -15.94 -10.41
N VAL A 133 11.49 -15.65 -10.80
CA VAL A 133 11.07 -14.30 -11.20
C VAL A 133 10.96 -13.43 -9.96
N THR A 134 11.83 -12.43 -9.85
CA THR A 134 11.90 -11.55 -8.66
C THR A 134 11.13 -10.25 -8.83
N LYS A 135 10.96 -9.77 -10.06
CA LYS A 135 10.31 -8.50 -10.37
C LYS A 135 8.84 -8.71 -10.80
N ILE A 136 8.04 -9.35 -9.96
CA ILE A 136 6.62 -9.54 -10.20
C ILE A 136 5.79 -8.73 -9.19
N GLY A 137 4.82 -8.00 -9.68
CA GLY A 137 3.91 -7.20 -8.88
C GLY A 137 2.48 -7.26 -9.39
N ILE A 138 1.52 -7.15 -8.47
CA ILE A 138 0.09 -7.05 -8.79
C ILE A 138 -0.22 -5.58 -9.06
N VAL A 139 -0.75 -5.30 -10.24
CA VAL A 139 -1.14 -3.95 -10.67
C VAL A 139 -2.66 -3.91 -10.87
N GLY A 140 -3.27 -2.78 -10.59
CA GLY A 140 -4.71 -2.62 -10.77
C GLY A 140 -5.52 -2.76 -9.48
N ASN A 141 -4.87 -2.74 -8.33
CA ASN A 141 -5.54 -2.76 -7.02
C ASN A 141 -6.36 -1.48 -6.76
N GLU A 142 -6.17 -0.46 -7.58
CA GLU A 142 -6.89 0.82 -7.48
C GLU A 142 -8.39 0.70 -7.77
N GLN A 143 -8.80 -0.41 -8.36
CA GLN A 143 -10.21 -0.70 -8.63
C GLN A 143 -10.95 -1.31 -7.44
N PHE A 144 -10.26 -1.57 -6.33
CA PHE A 144 -10.83 -2.16 -5.11
C PHE A 144 -11.12 -1.14 -3.99
N LEU A 145 -10.85 0.14 -4.25
CA LEU A 145 -11.18 1.25 -3.35
C LEU A 145 -12.52 1.87 -3.70
#